data_a6be21b435c51edd5a432ddad975cdbc
#
_entry.id   a6be21b435c51edd5a432ddad975cdbc
#
_cell.length_a   1.000
_cell.length_b   1.000
_cell.length_c   1.000
_cell.angle_alpha   90.00
_cell.angle_beta   90.00
_cell.angle_gamma   90.00
#
_symmetry.space_group_name_H-M   'P 1'
#
loop_
_entity.id
_entity.type
_entity.pdbx_description
1 polymer ?
#
loop_
_entity_poly.entity_id
_entity_poly.type
_entity_poly.pdbx_seq_one_letter_code
_entity_poly.pdbx_strand_id
1 'polypeptide(L)'
;MKNEILVKYLKAGITPFHLVQQCAADLEAAGFAPLAMEEAWHLEESKKYYINHHGTTILAFTVPKKDEMLASQDNIALRIAAAHTDYPCMRIKTSPDVKTKKYHKLNVEVYGGAILNTWLDR
;
A
#
# COMPACT_ATOMS: atom_id res chain seq x y z
N MET A 1 -8.08 -19.79 -4.77
CA MET A 1 -6.77 -19.11 -4.89
C MET A 1 -6.87 -17.60 -5.16
N LYS A 2 -7.39 -17.10 -6.30
CA LYS A 2 -7.45 -15.64 -6.53
C LYS A 2 -8.25 -14.86 -5.49
N ASN A 3 -9.37 -15.38 -5.04
CA ASN A 3 -10.24 -14.73 -4.06
C ASN A 3 -9.63 -14.73 -2.63
N GLU A 4 -8.83 -15.71 -2.27
CA GLU A 4 -8.19 -15.80 -0.94
C GLU A 4 -7.16 -14.69 -0.73
N ILE A 5 -6.38 -14.38 -1.75
CA ILE A 5 -5.39 -13.29 -1.72
C ILE A 5 -6.13 -11.95 -1.55
N LEU A 6 -7.17 -11.71 -2.33
CA LEU A 6 -7.97 -10.49 -2.20
C LEU A 6 -8.56 -10.35 -0.80
N VAL A 7 -9.16 -11.42 -0.27
CA VAL A 7 -9.73 -11.41 1.09
C VAL A 7 -8.67 -11.17 2.15
N LYS A 8 -7.48 -11.76 1.99
CA LYS A 8 -6.33 -11.51 2.89
C LYS A 8 -6.00 -10.02 2.95
N TYR A 9 -5.84 -9.37 1.79
CA TYR A 9 -5.49 -7.95 1.72
C TYR A 9 -6.61 -7.04 2.21
N LEU A 10 -7.87 -7.34 1.92
CA LEU A 10 -9.02 -6.58 2.44
C LEU A 10 -9.12 -6.66 3.97
N LYS A 11 -8.81 -7.81 4.56
CA LYS A 11 -8.80 -7.98 6.02
C LYS A 11 -7.61 -7.31 6.69
N ALA A 12 -6.45 -7.38 6.07
CA ALA A 12 -5.22 -6.79 6.59
C ALA A 12 -5.18 -5.27 6.42
N GLY A 13 -5.75 -4.75 5.33
CA GLY A 13 -5.65 -3.35 4.92
C GLY A 13 -6.58 -2.39 5.67
N ILE A 14 -6.62 -2.46 7.01
CA ILE A 14 -7.44 -1.57 7.84
C ILE A 14 -7.01 -0.10 7.68
N THR A 15 -5.72 0.14 7.54
CA THR A 15 -5.13 1.46 7.24
C THR A 15 -4.00 1.29 6.23
N PRO A 16 -3.52 2.37 5.58
CA PRO A 16 -2.35 2.30 4.70
C PRO A 16 -1.12 1.66 5.37
N PHE A 17 -0.92 1.92 6.67
CA PHE A 17 0.18 1.33 7.45
C PHE A 17 0.10 -0.19 7.52
N HIS A 18 -1.07 -0.72 7.83
CA HIS A 18 -1.29 -2.18 7.90
C HIS A 18 -1.14 -2.82 6.51
N LEU A 19 -1.64 -2.15 5.47
CA LEU A 19 -1.50 -2.64 4.10
C LEU A 19 -0.03 -2.71 3.68
N VAL A 20 0.74 -1.65 3.91
CA VAL A 20 2.17 -1.60 3.58
C VAL A 20 2.95 -2.64 4.38
N GLN A 21 2.63 -2.84 5.67
CA GLN A 21 3.23 -3.88 6.48
C GLN A 21 2.96 -5.29 5.93
N GLN A 22 1.72 -5.56 5.50
CA GLN A 22 1.38 -6.84 4.86
C GLN A 22 2.09 -7.03 3.53
N CYS A 23 2.17 -5.97 2.70
CA CYS A 23 2.90 -6.00 1.44
C CYS A 23 4.39 -6.27 1.66
N ALA A 24 5.02 -5.63 2.65
CA ALA A 24 6.43 -5.84 2.98
C ALA A 24 6.68 -7.31 3.36
N ALA A 25 5.86 -7.89 4.24
CA ALA A 25 5.97 -9.29 4.63
C ALA A 25 5.85 -10.26 3.44
N ASP A 26 4.91 -9.99 2.52
CA ASP A 26 4.74 -10.82 1.33
C ASP A 26 5.90 -10.65 0.32
N LEU A 27 6.48 -9.44 0.22
CA LEU A 27 7.66 -9.19 -0.60
C LEU A 27 8.90 -9.91 -0.02
N GLU A 28 9.11 -9.85 1.30
CA GLU A 28 10.19 -10.58 1.97
C GLU A 28 10.06 -12.09 1.75
N ALA A 29 8.85 -12.64 1.91
CA ALA A 29 8.57 -14.05 1.64
C ALA A 29 8.81 -14.42 0.15
N ALA A 30 8.68 -13.46 -0.77
CA ALA A 30 8.99 -13.63 -2.19
C ALA A 30 10.47 -13.35 -2.54
N GLY A 31 11.34 -13.11 -1.54
CA GLY A 31 12.78 -12.93 -1.70
C GLY A 31 13.20 -11.51 -2.09
N PHE A 32 12.37 -10.50 -1.80
CA PHE A 32 12.77 -9.10 -1.90
C PHE A 32 13.55 -8.68 -0.64
N ALA A 33 14.63 -7.93 -0.82
CA ALA A 33 15.40 -7.34 0.27
C ALA A 33 14.97 -5.89 0.51
N PRO A 34 14.82 -5.46 1.78
CA PRO A 34 14.53 -4.06 2.11
C PRO A 34 15.70 -3.15 1.79
N LEU A 35 15.39 -1.93 1.36
CA LEU A 35 16.34 -0.84 1.20
C LEU A 35 15.92 0.34 2.08
N ALA A 36 16.85 0.88 2.84
CA ALA A 36 16.67 2.14 3.56
C ALA A 36 16.91 3.32 2.62
N MET A 37 16.05 4.34 2.66
CA MET A 37 16.18 5.53 1.79
C MET A 37 17.37 6.41 2.18
N GLU A 38 17.79 6.34 3.42
CA GLU A 38 18.86 7.14 4.01
C GLU A 38 20.26 6.55 3.73
N GLU A 39 20.33 5.34 3.19
CA GLU A 39 21.59 4.64 2.93
C GLU A 39 21.92 4.60 1.44
N ALA A 40 23.21 4.45 1.14
CA ALA A 40 23.66 4.20 -0.23
C ALA A 40 23.27 2.77 -0.66
N TRP A 41 22.63 2.64 -1.80
CA TRP A 41 22.16 1.34 -2.30
C TRP A 41 23.23 0.64 -3.13
N HIS A 42 23.54 -0.59 -2.75
CA HIS A 42 24.38 -1.50 -3.53
C HIS A 42 23.49 -2.54 -4.20
N LEU A 43 23.04 -2.24 -5.42
CA LEU A 43 22.12 -3.08 -6.18
C LEU A 43 22.89 -4.16 -6.96
N GLU A 44 22.49 -5.40 -6.79
CA GLU A 44 23.04 -6.56 -7.50
C GLU A 44 22.10 -7.00 -8.63
N GLU A 45 22.69 -7.49 -9.71
CA GLU A 45 21.95 -8.06 -10.85
C GLU A 45 21.03 -9.22 -10.43
N SER A 46 19.88 -9.33 -11.04
CA SER A 46 18.87 -10.38 -10.79
C SER A 46 18.30 -10.39 -9.37
N LYS A 47 18.59 -9.40 -8.56
CA LYS A 47 18.03 -9.27 -7.21
C LYS A 47 16.73 -8.44 -7.22
N LYS A 48 16.01 -8.58 -6.15
CA LYS A 48 14.71 -7.95 -5.92
C LYS A 48 14.79 -7.10 -4.67
N TYR A 49 14.28 -5.89 -4.73
CA TYR A 49 14.35 -4.94 -3.63
C TYR A 49 13.01 -4.26 -3.40
N TYR A 50 12.78 -3.80 -2.18
CA TYR A 50 11.67 -2.93 -1.87
C TYR A 50 12.06 -1.82 -0.90
N ILE A 51 11.32 -0.73 -0.96
CA ILE A 51 11.43 0.43 -0.10
C ILE A 51 10.10 0.65 0.59
N ASN A 52 10.12 0.74 1.90
CA ASN A 52 8.98 1.17 2.71
C ASN A 52 9.16 2.65 3.05
N HIS A 53 8.39 3.53 2.42
CA HIS A 53 8.47 4.97 2.66
C HIS A 53 7.40 5.40 3.65
N HIS A 54 7.85 5.77 4.85
CA HIS A 54 7.01 6.24 5.97
C HIS A 54 5.85 5.32 6.37
N GLY A 55 5.94 4.02 6.07
CA GLY A 55 4.91 3.04 6.42
C GLY A 55 3.59 3.16 5.64
N THR A 56 3.47 4.08 4.70
CA THR A 56 2.25 4.31 3.92
C THR A 56 2.42 4.13 2.42
N THR A 57 3.64 4.09 1.95
CA THR A 57 3.99 3.87 0.54
C THR A 57 5.02 2.77 0.44
N ILE A 58 4.87 1.88 -0.53
CA ILE A 58 5.81 0.82 -0.80
C ILE A 58 6.15 0.81 -2.29
N LEU A 59 7.44 0.70 -2.59
CA LEU A 59 7.96 0.52 -3.95
C LEU A 59 8.73 -0.78 -3.99
N ALA A 60 8.42 -1.67 -4.91
CA ALA A 60 9.18 -2.89 -5.14
C ALA A 60 9.66 -2.95 -6.58
N PHE A 61 10.88 -3.42 -6.78
CA PHE A 61 11.47 -3.52 -8.11
C PHE A 61 12.47 -4.69 -8.21
N THR A 62 12.76 -5.07 -9.43
CA THR A 62 13.76 -6.08 -9.76
C THR A 62 14.88 -5.45 -10.57
N VAL A 63 16.11 -5.86 -10.31
CA VAL A 63 17.27 -5.44 -11.10
C VAL A 63 17.49 -6.47 -12.21
N PRO A 64 17.47 -6.06 -13.49
CA PRO A 64 17.71 -6.96 -14.60
C PRO A 64 19.17 -7.43 -14.64
N LYS A 65 19.46 -8.44 -15.44
CA LYS A 65 20.84 -8.81 -15.77
C LYS A 65 21.47 -7.73 -16.68
N LYS A 66 22.79 -7.60 -16.57
CA LYS A 66 23.54 -6.62 -17.37
C LYS A 66 23.37 -6.83 -18.88
N ASP A 67 23.32 -8.08 -19.32
CA ASP A 67 23.12 -8.42 -20.73
C ASP A 67 21.74 -7.98 -21.23
N GLU A 68 20.71 -8.06 -20.39
CA GLU A 68 19.35 -7.58 -20.69
C GLU A 68 19.29 -6.06 -20.78
N MET A 69 20.08 -5.36 -19.95
CA MET A 69 20.22 -3.88 -20.02
C MET A 69 20.97 -3.43 -21.28
N LEU A 70 22.04 -4.15 -21.67
CA LEU A 70 22.84 -3.82 -22.85
C LEU A 70 22.13 -4.15 -24.16
N ALA A 71 21.26 -5.15 -24.19
CA ALA A 71 20.46 -5.50 -25.36
C ALA A 71 19.43 -4.43 -25.75
N SER A 72 19.11 -3.51 -24.85
CA SER A 72 18.20 -2.40 -25.08
C SER A 72 18.96 -1.07 -25.23
N GLN A 73 19.92 -1.01 -26.16
CA GLN A 73 20.85 0.13 -26.31
C GLN A 73 20.21 1.52 -26.43
N ASP A 74 18.94 1.62 -26.79
CA ASP A 74 18.26 2.90 -26.99
C ASP A 74 17.01 3.16 -26.12
N ASN A 75 16.51 2.17 -25.38
CA ASN A 75 15.29 2.35 -24.58
C ASN A 75 15.27 1.44 -23.33
N ILE A 76 15.46 2.02 -22.16
CA ILE A 76 15.14 1.35 -20.90
C ILE A 76 13.61 1.28 -20.80
N ALA A 77 13.03 0.14 -21.11
CA ALA A 77 11.60 -0.09 -20.96
C ALA A 77 11.28 -0.42 -19.50
N LEU A 78 10.68 0.51 -18.78
CA LEU A 78 10.15 0.27 -17.44
C LEU A 78 8.71 -0.24 -17.55
N ARG A 79 8.41 -1.36 -16.87
CA ARG A 79 7.04 -1.82 -16.65
C ARG A 79 6.63 -1.43 -15.25
N ILE A 80 5.67 -0.51 -15.14
CA ILE A 80 5.21 0.03 -13.87
C ILE A 80 3.77 -0.43 -13.63
N ALA A 81 3.51 -1.01 -12.46
CA ALA A 81 2.18 -1.21 -11.93
C ALA A 81 2.03 -0.36 -10.67
N ALA A 82 0.98 0.44 -10.60
CA ALA A 82 0.72 1.31 -9.47
C ALA A 82 -0.72 1.14 -8.97
N ALA A 83 -0.87 1.18 -7.66
CA ALA A 83 -2.15 1.21 -6.98
C ALA A 83 -2.00 1.99 -5.69
N HIS A 84 -3.12 2.55 -5.17
CA HIS A 84 -3.04 3.22 -3.88
C HIS A 84 -3.20 2.24 -2.70
N THR A 85 -2.65 2.62 -1.56
CA THR A 85 -2.64 1.84 -0.32
C THR A 85 -3.80 2.18 0.62
N ASP A 86 -4.59 3.21 0.29
CA ASP A 86 -5.73 3.69 1.05
C ASP A 86 -7.05 3.43 0.31
N TYR A 87 -8.16 3.66 0.98
CA TYR A 87 -9.50 3.57 0.42
C TYR A 87 -10.43 4.57 1.11
N PRO A 88 -11.56 4.94 0.47
CA PRO A 88 -12.54 5.82 1.08
C PRO A 88 -13.08 5.27 2.39
N CYS A 89 -13.14 6.10 3.42
CA CYS A 89 -13.60 5.70 4.75
C CYS A 89 -14.18 6.87 5.54
N MET A 90 -14.78 6.57 6.67
CA MET A 90 -15.17 7.56 7.66
C MET A 90 -14.13 7.57 8.79
N ARG A 91 -13.38 8.66 8.92
CA ARG A 91 -12.37 8.83 9.96
C ARG A 91 -13.00 9.44 11.21
N ILE A 92 -12.79 8.82 12.34
CA ILE A 92 -13.25 9.35 13.64
C ILE A 92 -12.39 10.56 13.98
N LYS A 93 -13.04 11.70 14.30
CA LYS A 93 -12.37 12.95 14.69
C LYS A 93 -11.86 12.88 16.13
N THR A 94 -10.92 13.76 16.47
CA THR A 94 -10.30 13.84 17.81
C THR A 94 -11.31 14.10 18.94
N SER A 95 -12.46 14.76 18.65
CA SER A 95 -13.58 14.90 19.58
C SER A 95 -14.78 14.15 19.02
N PRO A 96 -14.82 12.81 19.20
CA PRO A 96 -15.77 11.98 18.48
C PRO A 96 -17.18 11.98 19.08
N ASP A 97 -17.31 12.23 20.39
CA ASP A 97 -18.58 12.05 21.09
C ASP A 97 -19.51 13.26 20.85
N VAL A 98 -20.61 12.99 20.18
CA VAL A 98 -21.70 13.98 19.99
C VAL A 98 -22.97 13.44 20.62
N LYS A 99 -23.49 14.16 21.63
CA LYS A 99 -24.80 13.88 22.25
C LYS A 99 -25.85 14.76 21.60
N THR A 100 -26.88 14.15 21.05
CA THR A 100 -28.05 14.87 20.52
C THR A 100 -29.31 14.20 21.06
N LYS A 101 -30.02 14.86 21.99
CA LYS A 101 -31.18 14.28 22.66
C LYS A 101 -30.87 12.93 23.33
N LYS A 102 -31.50 11.86 22.85
CA LYS A 102 -31.28 10.48 23.33
C LYS A 102 -30.25 9.68 22.54
N TYR A 103 -29.61 10.30 21.53
CA TYR A 103 -28.69 9.61 20.64
C TYR A 103 -27.24 9.95 20.98
N HIS A 104 -26.40 8.92 21.00
CA HIS A 104 -24.96 9.05 20.96
C HIS A 104 -24.51 8.86 19.50
N LYS A 105 -23.73 9.81 19.00
CA LYS A 105 -23.22 9.83 17.62
C LYS A 105 -21.72 9.95 17.65
N LEU A 106 -21.05 9.37 16.64
CA LEU A 106 -19.65 9.62 16.40
C LEU A 106 -19.50 10.76 15.39
N ASN A 107 -18.67 11.74 15.74
CA ASN A 107 -18.26 12.79 14.81
C ASN A 107 -17.17 12.23 13.90
N VAL A 108 -17.46 12.14 12.62
CA VAL A 108 -16.57 11.57 11.63
C VAL A 108 -16.28 12.55 10.50
N GLU A 109 -15.18 12.35 9.82
CA GLU A 109 -14.81 13.02 8.59
C GLU A 109 -14.84 12.04 7.44
N VAL A 110 -15.48 12.41 6.35
CA VAL A 110 -15.46 11.62 5.11
C VAL A 110 -14.12 11.80 4.44
N TYR A 111 -13.41 10.69 4.23
CA TYR A 111 -12.14 10.66 3.56
C TYR A 111 -12.25 9.97 2.20
N GLY A 112 -11.73 10.63 1.15
CA GLY A 112 -11.75 10.12 -0.23
C GLY A 112 -13.12 10.22 -0.90
N GLY A 113 -13.27 9.60 -2.06
CA GLY A 113 -14.50 9.56 -2.86
C GLY A 113 -15.47 8.49 -2.39
N ALA A 114 -15.95 8.57 -1.15
CA ALA A 114 -16.87 7.58 -0.59
C ALA A 114 -18.23 7.60 -1.30
N ILE A 115 -18.77 6.43 -1.60
CA ILE A 115 -20.13 6.26 -2.12
C ILE A 115 -21.10 6.31 -0.93
N LEU A 116 -21.50 7.52 -0.53
CA LEU A 116 -22.23 7.76 0.72
C LEU A 116 -23.59 7.09 0.78
N ASN A 117 -24.28 6.92 -0.34
CA ASN A 117 -25.59 6.30 -0.39
C ASN A 117 -25.57 4.81 0.02
N THR A 118 -24.44 4.13 -0.03
CA THR A 118 -24.30 2.76 0.45
C THR A 118 -24.16 2.64 1.97
N TRP A 119 -23.99 3.78 2.68
CA TRP A 119 -23.86 3.86 4.14
C TRP A 119 -25.18 4.18 4.85
N LEU A 120 -26.20 4.56 4.09
CA LEU A 120 -27.56 4.71 4.60
C LEU A 120 -28.06 3.32 4.95
N ASP A 121 -28.76 3.17 6.06
CA ASP A 121 -29.37 1.91 6.52
C ASP A 121 -28.38 0.83 7.05
N ARG A 122 -27.18 1.23 7.47
CA ARG A 122 -26.19 0.31 8.06
C ARG A 122 -25.63 0.83 9.39
#